data_f68304ce3d17a1955e0d66ebe4333808
#
_entry.id   f68304ce3d17a1955e0d66ebe4333808
#
_cell.length_a   1.000
_cell.length_b   1.000
_cell.length_c   1.000
_cell.angle_alpha   90.00
_cell.angle_beta   90.00
_cell.angle_gamma   90.00
#
_symmetry.space_group_name_H-M   'P 1'
#
loop_
_entity.id
_entity.type
_entity.pdbx_description
1 polymer ?
#
loop_
_entity_poly.entity_id
_entity_poly.type
_entity_poly.pdbx_seq_one_letter_code
_entity_poly.pdbx_strand_id
1 'polypeptide(L)'
;MLRILSVLTAFVFMLCAVARADAAVVVTVNKSTQRLTVEIDGVPRYQWPVSTARWGYRTPNGVYRPERLERKWYSRKYDWSPMPYSIFFNGGYAIHGSYEISRLGRPASHGCIRLHPNNAAILFALVQDHRQSTRIVVTGDRPTPPPEVSRPVRRAPGPDFEQWFEPEEDDYYYAPPRRRGPY
;
A
#
# COMPACT_ATOMS: atom_id res chain seq x y z
N MET A 1 -42.36 -52.23 5.73
CA MET A 1 -42.31 -50.83 6.27
C MET A 1 -40.93 -50.44 6.84
N LEU A 2 -40.23 -51.31 7.54
CA LEU A 2 -38.91 -51.02 8.17
C LEU A 2 -37.81 -50.63 7.15
N ARG A 3 -37.77 -51.28 5.93
CA ARG A 3 -36.76 -51.01 4.89
C ARG A 3 -36.94 -49.67 4.17
N ILE A 4 -38.16 -49.16 4.09
CA ILE A 4 -38.43 -47.84 3.49
C ILE A 4 -38.01 -46.70 4.43
N LEU A 5 -38.17 -46.92 5.72
CA LEU A 5 -37.74 -45.92 6.75
C LEU A 5 -36.21 -45.78 6.80
N SER A 6 -35.45 -46.86 6.60
CA SER A 6 -33.97 -46.83 6.57
C SER A 6 -33.41 -46.09 5.35
N VAL A 7 -34.08 -46.20 4.19
CA VAL A 7 -33.64 -45.48 2.97
C VAL A 7 -33.93 -44.00 3.08
N LEU A 8 -35.05 -43.61 3.69
CA LEU A 8 -35.40 -42.22 3.87
C LEU A 8 -34.47 -41.50 4.86
N THR A 9 -34.04 -42.18 5.93
CA THR A 9 -33.07 -41.62 6.90
C THR A 9 -31.70 -41.45 6.29
N ALA A 10 -31.22 -42.37 5.43
CA ALA A 10 -29.95 -42.27 4.73
C ALA A 10 -29.94 -41.09 3.72
N PHE A 11 -31.08 -40.84 3.05
CA PHE A 11 -31.20 -39.75 2.09
C PHE A 11 -31.24 -38.35 2.76
N VAL A 12 -31.87 -38.26 3.93
CA VAL A 12 -31.90 -37.01 4.72
C VAL A 12 -30.49 -36.69 5.28
N PHE A 13 -29.72 -37.67 5.67
CA PHE A 13 -28.33 -37.47 6.15
C PHE A 13 -27.37 -37.05 5.02
N MET A 14 -27.64 -37.45 3.78
CA MET A 14 -26.81 -37.08 2.62
C MET A 14 -27.03 -35.62 2.15
N LEU A 15 -28.18 -35.02 2.48
CA LEU A 15 -28.46 -33.61 2.13
C LEU A 15 -27.83 -32.57 3.10
N CYS A 16 -27.31 -33.00 4.25
CA CYS A 16 -26.74 -32.08 5.26
C CYS A 16 -25.23 -31.82 5.15
N ALA A 17 -24.55 -32.41 4.15
CA ALA A 17 -23.16 -32.06 3.85
C ALA A 17 -23.11 -30.81 2.98
N VAL A 18 -23.63 -29.67 3.47
CA VAL A 18 -23.35 -28.37 2.87
C VAL A 18 -21.87 -28.10 3.18
N ALA A 19 -21.00 -28.47 2.23
CA ALA A 19 -19.64 -28.04 2.26
C ALA A 19 -19.66 -26.50 2.37
N ARG A 20 -19.22 -25.95 3.49
CA ARG A 20 -18.95 -24.51 3.60
C ARG A 20 -17.88 -24.23 2.56
N ALA A 21 -18.28 -23.74 1.41
CA ALA A 21 -17.35 -23.13 0.48
C ALA A 21 -16.72 -21.94 1.24
N ASP A 22 -15.42 -22.03 1.51
CA ASP A 22 -14.69 -20.91 2.10
C ASP A 22 -14.77 -19.75 1.12
N ALA A 23 -15.19 -18.58 1.61
CA ALA A 23 -15.43 -17.41 0.78
C ALA A 23 -14.18 -17.05 -0.04
N ALA A 24 -14.34 -16.99 -1.36
CA ALA A 24 -13.22 -16.66 -2.25
C ALA A 24 -12.93 -15.17 -2.18
N VAL A 25 -11.76 -14.81 -1.65
CA VAL A 25 -11.28 -13.41 -1.62
C VAL A 25 -10.36 -13.15 -2.80
N VAL A 26 -10.72 -12.20 -3.66
CA VAL A 26 -9.89 -11.76 -4.78
C VAL A 26 -9.47 -10.31 -4.56
N VAL A 27 -8.16 -10.09 -4.46
CA VAL A 27 -7.53 -8.79 -4.30
C VAL A 27 -6.91 -8.38 -5.63
N THR A 28 -7.55 -7.47 -6.36
CA THR A 28 -7.06 -6.98 -7.65
C THR A 28 -6.39 -5.64 -7.49
N VAL A 29 -5.10 -5.55 -7.84
CA VAL A 29 -4.32 -4.32 -7.85
C VAL A 29 -4.09 -3.87 -9.29
N ASN A 30 -4.67 -2.75 -9.67
CA ASN A 30 -4.46 -2.13 -10.98
C ASN A 30 -3.43 -0.99 -10.85
N LYS A 31 -2.23 -1.21 -11.40
CA LYS A 31 -1.13 -0.24 -11.36
C LYS A 31 -1.39 0.99 -12.21
N SER A 32 -2.15 0.86 -13.31
CA SER A 32 -2.44 1.99 -14.20
C SER A 32 -3.34 3.02 -13.53
N THR A 33 -4.31 2.56 -12.73
CA THR A 33 -5.25 3.42 -12.01
C THR A 33 -4.85 3.69 -10.56
N GLN A 34 -3.82 3.00 -10.06
CA GLN A 34 -3.38 3.04 -8.66
C GLN A 34 -4.53 2.74 -7.69
N ARG A 35 -5.30 1.69 -8.01
CA ARG A 35 -6.45 1.21 -7.23
C ARG A 35 -6.29 -0.25 -6.86
N LEU A 36 -6.80 -0.60 -5.68
CA LEU A 36 -6.97 -1.96 -5.22
C LEU A 36 -8.46 -2.21 -4.98
N THR A 37 -8.97 -3.29 -5.56
CA THR A 37 -10.34 -3.76 -5.35
C THR A 37 -10.30 -5.08 -4.60
N VAL A 38 -11.20 -5.26 -3.64
CA VAL A 38 -11.40 -6.52 -2.93
C VAL A 38 -12.79 -7.04 -3.27
N GLU A 39 -12.84 -8.26 -3.81
CA GLU A 39 -14.06 -9.00 -4.08
C GLU A 39 -14.15 -10.18 -3.11
N ILE A 40 -15.36 -10.43 -2.61
CA ILE A 40 -15.70 -11.59 -1.79
C ILE A 40 -16.82 -12.32 -2.50
N ASP A 41 -16.57 -13.59 -2.87
CA ASP A 41 -17.50 -14.42 -3.66
C ASP A 41 -17.97 -13.72 -4.97
N GLY A 42 -17.03 -13.05 -5.66
CA GLY A 42 -17.28 -12.32 -6.90
C GLY A 42 -18.00 -10.98 -6.73
N VAL A 43 -18.31 -10.57 -5.50
CA VAL A 43 -18.96 -9.28 -5.20
C VAL A 43 -17.94 -8.25 -4.75
N PRO A 44 -17.76 -7.12 -5.46
CA PRO A 44 -16.89 -6.03 -5.02
C PRO A 44 -17.35 -5.46 -3.68
N ARG A 45 -16.46 -5.47 -2.69
CA ARG A 45 -16.73 -4.99 -1.33
C ARG A 45 -15.96 -3.73 -0.99
N TYR A 46 -14.72 -3.62 -1.47
CA TYR A 46 -13.87 -2.47 -1.17
C TYR A 46 -13.13 -2.02 -2.41
N GLN A 47 -12.90 -0.73 -2.51
CA GLN A 47 -12.02 -0.12 -3.49
C GLN A 47 -11.22 1.01 -2.84
N TRP A 48 -9.90 0.89 -2.87
CA TRP A 48 -9.01 1.83 -2.18
C TRP A 48 -7.90 2.35 -3.09
N PRO A 49 -7.42 3.58 -2.88
CA PRO A 49 -6.22 4.07 -3.52
C PRO A 49 -5.00 3.33 -2.96
N VAL A 50 -4.06 3.02 -3.84
CA VAL A 50 -2.78 2.40 -3.49
C VAL A 50 -1.61 3.22 -4.01
N SER A 51 -0.41 2.89 -3.57
CA SER A 51 0.81 3.36 -4.19
C SER A 51 1.68 2.15 -4.55
N THR A 52 1.98 2.00 -5.85
CA THR A 52 2.88 0.97 -6.37
C THR A 52 4.25 1.54 -6.71
N ALA A 53 5.12 0.74 -7.34
CA ALA A 53 6.49 1.12 -7.66
C ALA A 53 6.61 2.41 -8.47
N ARG A 54 7.46 3.35 -7.99
CA ARG A 54 7.91 4.51 -8.75
C ARG A 54 8.90 4.13 -9.86
N TRP A 55 9.34 5.10 -10.65
CA TRP A 55 10.40 4.91 -11.65
C TRP A 55 11.68 4.34 -11.02
N GLY A 56 12.37 3.48 -11.78
CA GLY A 56 13.52 2.73 -11.30
C GLY A 56 13.20 1.49 -10.48
N TYR A 57 11.94 1.27 -10.12
CA TYR A 57 11.47 0.12 -9.34
C TYR A 57 10.33 -0.61 -10.05
N ARG A 58 10.00 -1.82 -9.58
CA ARG A 58 8.97 -2.66 -10.19
C ARG A 58 8.04 -3.25 -9.12
N THR A 59 6.74 -3.22 -9.39
CA THR A 59 5.73 -4.11 -8.79
C THR A 59 5.38 -5.15 -9.85
N PRO A 60 5.70 -6.44 -9.67
CA PRO A 60 5.52 -7.44 -10.72
C PRO A 60 4.03 -7.74 -10.96
N ASN A 61 3.62 -7.83 -12.23
CA ASN A 61 2.31 -8.34 -12.61
C ASN A 61 2.27 -9.85 -12.39
N GLY A 62 1.09 -10.37 -12.12
CA GLY A 62 0.88 -11.81 -11.93
C GLY A 62 -0.30 -12.12 -11.05
N VAL A 63 -0.50 -13.41 -10.83
CA VAL A 63 -1.48 -13.96 -9.91
C VAL A 63 -0.71 -14.69 -8.81
N TYR A 64 -0.98 -14.32 -7.59
CA TYR A 64 -0.25 -14.75 -6.41
C TYR A 64 -1.21 -15.27 -5.32
N ARG A 65 -0.63 -15.93 -4.33
CA ARG A 65 -1.29 -16.27 -3.07
C ARG A 65 -0.60 -15.59 -1.91
N PRO A 66 -1.28 -15.36 -0.77
CA PRO A 66 -0.61 -14.88 0.44
C PRO A 66 0.42 -15.90 0.94
N GLU A 67 1.68 -15.50 1.00
CA GLU A 67 2.80 -16.34 1.48
C GLU A 67 2.97 -16.23 2.99
N ARG A 68 3.02 -15.00 3.50
CA ARG A 68 3.28 -14.69 4.89
C ARG A 68 2.51 -13.44 5.31
N LEU A 69 1.96 -13.47 6.53
CA LEU A 69 1.22 -12.36 7.14
C LEU A 69 1.96 -11.87 8.38
N GLU A 70 2.21 -10.56 8.45
CA GLU A 70 2.90 -9.92 9.56
C GLU A 70 2.14 -8.67 10.01
N ARG A 71 1.56 -8.71 11.22
CA ARG A 71 0.80 -7.57 11.76
C ARG A 71 1.69 -6.36 12.01
N LYS A 72 2.95 -6.60 12.44
CA LYS A 72 3.98 -5.59 12.65
C LYS A 72 5.24 -6.02 11.91
N TRP A 73 5.64 -5.26 10.93
CA TRP A 73 6.84 -5.51 10.15
C TRP A 73 7.59 -4.21 9.89
N TYR A 74 8.91 -4.29 9.79
CA TYR A 74 9.79 -3.17 9.47
C TYR A 74 10.75 -3.58 8.36
N SER A 75 10.89 -2.75 7.35
CA SER A 75 11.77 -3.01 6.22
C SER A 75 13.23 -2.74 6.56
N ARG A 76 14.03 -3.78 6.76
CA ARG A 76 15.48 -3.63 6.97
C ARG A 76 16.20 -2.97 5.78
N LYS A 77 15.66 -3.14 4.57
CA LYS A 77 16.22 -2.59 3.34
C LYS A 77 15.99 -1.08 3.20
N TYR A 78 15.01 -0.53 3.89
CA TYR A 78 14.57 0.86 3.76
C TYR A 78 14.43 1.50 5.14
N ASP A 79 15.58 1.65 5.83
CA ASP A 79 15.72 2.37 7.10
C ASP A 79 14.67 2.02 8.16
N TRP A 80 14.41 0.72 8.31
CA TRP A 80 13.41 0.22 9.25
C TRP A 80 12.02 0.83 9.09
N SER A 81 11.68 1.27 7.87
CA SER A 81 10.36 1.83 7.56
C SER A 81 9.24 0.89 8.01
N PRO A 82 8.23 1.41 8.75
CA PRO A 82 7.14 0.60 9.24
C PRO A 82 6.23 0.14 8.09
N MET A 83 5.86 -1.13 8.14
CA MET A 83 4.99 -1.81 7.20
C MET A 83 3.88 -2.56 7.99
N PRO A 84 2.96 -1.85 8.66
CA PRO A 84 1.91 -2.50 9.44
C PRO A 84 0.99 -3.32 8.53
N TYR A 85 0.50 -4.46 9.05
CA TYR A 85 -0.43 -5.34 8.37
C TYR A 85 0.08 -5.84 7.01
N SER A 86 1.34 -6.30 6.98
CA SER A 86 1.98 -6.79 5.77
C SER A 86 1.44 -8.15 5.34
N ILE A 87 1.02 -8.23 4.09
CA ILE A 87 0.63 -9.46 3.39
C ILE A 87 1.67 -9.68 2.30
N PHE A 88 2.65 -10.53 2.56
CA PHE A 88 3.66 -10.92 1.56
C PHE A 88 3.05 -11.86 0.54
N PHE A 89 3.34 -11.66 -0.74
CA PHE A 89 2.73 -12.42 -1.83
C PHE A 89 3.72 -12.88 -2.92
N ASN A 90 4.94 -12.34 -2.92
CA ASN A 90 5.99 -12.75 -3.86
C ASN A 90 7.36 -12.37 -3.27
N GLY A 91 7.97 -13.29 -2.54
CA GLY A 91 9.25 -13.08 -1.88
C GLY A 91 9.24 -11.85 -0.95
N GLY A 92 9.93 -10.78 -1.34
CA GLY A 92 9.98 -9.53 -0.57
C GLY A 92 8.88 -8.53 -0.87
N TYR A 93 7.98 -8.80 -1.82
CA TYR A 93 6.86 -7.92 -2.15
C TYR A 93 5.68 -8.14 -1.23
N ALA A 94 5.12 -7.05 -0.71
CA ALA A 94 3.97 -7.10 0.19
C ALA A 94 2.94 -6.01 -0.13
N ILE A 95 1.68 -6.28 0.25
CA ILE A 95 0.66 -5.25 0.45
C ILE A 95 0.71 -4.88 1.93
N HIS A 96 0.82 -3.59 2.26
CA HIS A 96 0.97 -3.14 3.66
C HIS A 96 0.45 -1.73 3.88
N GLY A 97 0.19 -1.38 5.14
CA GLY A 97 -0.12 -0.01 5.53
C GLY A 97 1.08 0.92 5.43
N SER A 98 0.83 2.17 5.06
CA SER A 98 1.84 3.21 4.99
C SER A 98 1.31 4.51 5.56
N TYR A 99 2.13 5.20 6.34
CA TYR A 99 1.79 6.52 6.88
C TYR A 99 2.03 7.65 5.86
N GLU A 100 2.65 7.36 4.71
CA GLU A 100 2.79 8.30 3.59
C GLU A 100 1.48 8.43 2.80
N ILE A 101 0.40 8.85 3.46
CA ILE A 101 -0.97 8.86 2.92
C ILE A 101 -1.10 9.77 1.70
N SER A 102 -0.42 10.91 1.69
CA SER A 102 -0.42 11.85 0.57
C SER A 102 0.15 11.30 -0.74
N ARG A 103 0.81 10.14 -0.67
CA ARG A 103 1.39 9.46 -1.84
C ARG A 103 0.49 8.35 -2.38
N LEU A 104 -0.63 8.03 -1.73
CA LEU A 104 -1.61 7.09 -2.26
C LEU A 104 -2.30 7.65 -3.51
N GLY A 105 -2.65 6.77 -4.44
CA GLY A 105 -3.20 7.12 -5.76
C GLY A 105 -2.13 7.40 -6.84
N ARG A 106 -0.84 7.32 -6.50
CA ARG A 106 0.28 7.53 -7.44
C ARG A 106 1.45 6.59 -7.18
N PRO A 107 2.28 6.25 -8.19
CA PRO A 107 3.49 5.46 -8.02
C PRO A 107 4.50 6.18 -7.11
N ALA A 108 4.84 5.60 -5.96
CA ALA A 108 5.81 6.20 -5.04
C ALA A 108 6.61 5.17 -4.22
N SER A 109 6.27 3.87 -4.30
CA SER A 109 6.94 2.82 -3.54
C SER A 109 8.23 2.33 -4.21
N HIS A 110 8.95 1.45 -3.52
CA HIS A 110 10.10 0.71 -4.07
C HIS A 110 9.70 -0.69 -4.59
N GLY A 111 8.39 -0.95 -4.72
CA GLY A 111 7.88 -2.24 -5.23
C GLY A 111 6.69 -2.77 -4.47
N CYS A 112 6.65 -2.62 -3.15
CA CYS A 112 5.49 -3.00 -2.34
C CYS A 112 4.27 -2.16 -2.69
N ILE A 113 3.09 -2.68 -2.37
CA ILE A 113 1.80 -2.03 -2.59
C ILE A 113 1.39 -1.39 -1.27
N ARG A 114 1.37 -0.07 -1.23
CA ARG A 114 1.04 0.71 -0.03
C ARG A 114 -0.45 1.02 0.03
N LEU A 115 -1.04 0.84 1.19
CA LEU A 115 -2.42 1.19 1.54
C LEU A 115 -2.45 2.19 2.69
N HIS A 116 -3.59 2.83 2.89
CA HIS A 116 -3.88 3.49 4.17
C HIS A 116 -3.86 2.44 5.29
N PRO A 117 -3.28 2.72 6.48
CA PRO A 117 -3.14 1.72 7.55
C PRO A 117 -4.46 1.04 7.95
N ASN A 118 -5.56 1.79 8.02
CA ASN A 118 -6.88 1.23 8.35
C ASN A 118 -7.38 0.24 7.28
N ASN A 119 -7.17 0.56 5.99
CA ASN A 119 -7.54 -0.32 4.89
C ASN A 119 -6.66 -1.58 4.86
N ALA A 120 -5.38 -1.43 5.18
CA ALA A 120 -4.46 -2.56 5.31
C ALA A 120 -4.86 -3.48 6.47
N ALA A 121 -5.36 -2.93 7.60
CA ALA A 121 -5.87 -3.72 8.71
C ALA A 121 -7.10 -4.54 8.32
N ILE A 122 -8.06 -3.94 7.60
CA ILE A 122 -9.25 -4.61 7.08
C ILE A 122 -8.86 -5.74 6.12
N LEU A 123 -7.99 -5.44 5.15
CA LEU A 123 -7.52 -6.43 4.19
C LEU A 123 -6.77 -7.58 4.86
N PHE A 124 -5.93 -7.26 5.84
CA PHE A 124 -5.16 -8.25 6.61
C PHE A 124 -6.08 -9.23 7.34
N ALA A 125 -7.12 -8.74 8.02
CA ALA A 125 -8.09 -9.58 8.70
C ALA A 125 -8.81 -10.51 7.72
N LEU A 126 -9.33 -9.98 6.60
CA LEU A 126 -9.97 -10.78 5.56
C LEU A 126 -9.04 -11.87 5.02
N VAL A 127 -7.78 -11.51 4.71
CA VAL A 127 -6.81 -12.49 4.18
C VAL A 127 -6.38 -13.50 5.26
N GLN A 128 -6.33 -13.12 6.52
CA GLN A 128 -6.04 -14.03 7.61
C GLN A 128 -7.13 -15.10 7.75
N ASP A 129 -8.40 -14.70 7.66
CA ASP A 129 -9.55 -15.59 7.80
C ASP A 129 -9.76 -16.49 6.57
N HIS A 130 -9.41 -15.99 5.36
CA HIS A 130 -9.63 -16.67 4.08
C HIS A 130 -8.34 -16.97 3.32
N ARG A 131 -7.24 -17.25 4.02
CA ARG A 131 -5.90 -17.35 3.43
C ARG A 131 -5.80 -18.34 2.28
N GLN A 132 -6.41 -19.50 2.41
CA GLN A 132 -6.34 -20.60 1.42
C GLN A 132 -7.13 -20.26 0.15
N SER A 133 -8.22 -19.51 0.28
CA SER A 133 -9.11 -19.11 -0.81
C SER A 133 -8.80 -17.70 -1.33
N THR A 134 -7.77 -17.01 -0.78
CA THR A 134 -7.36 -15.68 -1.24
C THR A 134 -6.45 -15.76 -2.47
N ARG A 135 -6.75 -14.92 -3.47
CA ARG A 135 -5.92 -14.65 -4.66
C ARG A 135 -5.58 -13.18 -4.73
N ILE A 136 -4.34 -12.88 -5.10
CA ILE A 136 -3.84 -11.51 -5.30
C ILE A 136 -3.45 -11.38 -6.76
N VAL A 137 -4.13 -10.49 -7.48
CA VAL A 137 -3.95 -10.24 -8.92
C VAL A 137 -3.35 -8.86 -9.09
N VAL A 138 -2.15 -8.77 -9.64
CA VAL A 138 -1.49 -7.51 -9.95
C VAL A 138 -1.48 -7.31 -11.47
N THR A 139 -2.08 -6.23 -11.95
CA THR A 139 -2.27 -5.95 -13.37
C THR A 139 -1.90 -4.51 -13.72
N GLY A 140 -1.97 -4.22 -15.01
CA GLY A 140 -1.77 -2.89 -15.57
C GLY A 140 -0.29 -2.49 -15.66
N ASP A 141 -0.08 -1.37 -16.33
CA ASP A 141 1.25 -0.77 -16.47
C ASP A 141 1.41 0.38 -15.47
N ARG A 142 2.66 0.71 -15.18
CA ARG A 142 2.93 1.89 -14.38
C ARG A 142 2.50 3.13 -15.19
N PRO A 143 1.76 4.08 -14.58
CA PRO A 143 1.44 5.33 -15.24
C PRO A 143 2.72 6.02 -15.73
N THR A 144 2.69 6.51 -16.95
CA THR A 144 3.77 7.36 -17.48
C THR A 144 3.88 8.60 -16.60
N PRO A 145 5.10 9.06 -16.26
CA PRO A 145 5.24 10.34 -15.57
C PRO A 145 4.56 11.42 -16.43
N PRO A 146 3.96 12.43 -15.80
CA PRO A 146 3.59 13.62 -16.54
C PRO A 146 4.81 14.10 -17.34
N PRO A 147 4.64 14.62 -18.57
CA PRO A 147 5.72 15.27 -19.27
C PRO A 147 6.42 16.22 -18.29
N GLU A 148 7.73 16.12 -18.21
CA GLU A 148 8.50 17.05 -17.38
C GLU A 148 8.24 18.44 -17.96
N VAL A 149 7.31 19.16 -17.33
CA VAL A 149 7.14 20.58 -17.60
C VAL A 149 8.47 21.17 -17.20
N SER A 150 9.30 21.47 -18.21
CA SER A 150 10.57 22.16 -18.03
C SER A 150 10.25 23.36 -17.15
N ARG A 151 10.64 23.28 -15.87
CA ARG A 151 10.52 24.43 -14.97
C ARG A 151 11.20 25.57 -15.72
N PRO A 152 10.51 26.71 -15.93
CA PRO A 152 11.19 27.84 -16.53
C PRO A 152 12.49 28.02 -15.75
N VAL A 153 13.61 27.92 -16.48
CA VAL A 153 14.91 28.19 -15.90
C VAL A 153 14.75 29.56 -15.26
N ARG A 154 14.79 29.63 -13.93
CA ARG A 154 14.92 30.93 -13.26
C ARG A 154 16.17 31.53 -13.86
N ARG A 155 16.01 32.47 -14.79
CA ARG A 155 17.12 33.28 -15.20
C ARG A 155 17.74 33.80 -13.93
N ALA A 156 19.03 33.60 -13.77
CA ALA A 156 19.79 34.28 -12.74
C ALA A 156 19.40 35.77 -12.81
N PRO A 157 19.20 36.43 -11.69
CA PRO A 157 18.98 37.88 -11.69
C PRO A 157 20.08 38.49 -12.58
N GLY A 158 19.67 39.34 -13.52
CA GLY A 158 20.64 40.03 -14.36
C GLY A 158 21.61 40.84 -13.48
N PRO A 159 22.76 41.26 -14.02
CA PRO A 159 23.77 41.99 -13.25
C PRO A 159 23.25 43.27 -12.59
N ASP A 160 22.08 43.76 -13.02
CA ASP A 160 21.44 44.97 -12.43
C ASP A 160 20.71 44.71 -11.11
N PHE A 161 20.59 43.42 -10.67
CA PHE A 161 19.88 43.13 -9.42
C PHE A 161 20.75 43.41 -8.19
N GLU A 162 22.07 43.34 -8.30
CA GLU A 162 22.99 43.65 -7.18
C GLU A 162 23.06 45.13 -6.87
N GLN A 163 22.64 46.00 -7.78
CA GLN A 163 22.73 47.46 -7.61
C GLN A 163 21.64 48.04 -6.71
N TRP A 164 20.63 47.26 -6.31
CA TRP A 164 19.51 47.68 -5.47
C TRP A 164 19.63 47.27 -4.00
N PHE A 165 20.62 46.49 -3.64
CA PHE A 165 20.89 46.08 -2.30
C PHE A 165 22.26 46.58 -1.85
N GLU A 166 22.39 47.91 -1.68
CA GLU A 166 23.40 48.39 -0.78
C GLU A 166 22.89 48.10 0.64
N PRO A 167 23.61 47.28 1.46
CA PRO A 167 23.29 47.15 2.88
C PRO A 167 23.59 48.50 3.53
N GLU A 168 22.56 49.20 3.99
CA GLU A 168 22.79 50.21 5.03
C GLU A 168 23.49 49.48 6.19
N GLU A 169 24.69 49.92 6.50
CA GLU A 169 25.43 49.51 7.70
C GLU A 169 24.70 50.07 8.94
N ASP A 170 23.62 49.40 9.33
CA ASP A 170 23.10 49.55 10.67
C ASP A 170 23.87 48.62 11.58
N ASP A 171 24.82 49.23 12.31
CA ASP A 171 25.55 48.66 13.44
C ASP A 171 24.58 48.16 14.54
N TYR A 172 23.91 47.03 14.33
CA TYR A 172 23.22 46.34 15.41
C TYR A 172 24.14 45.27 16.00
N TYR A 173 24.89 45.67 17.02
CA TYR A 173 25.74 44.83 17.85
C TYR A 173 24.88 43.78 18.55
N TYR A 174 24.77 42.57 17.99
CA TYR A 174 24.15 41.42 18.64
C TYR A 174 25.15 40.78 19.58
N ALA A 175 25.08 41.08 20.87
CA ALA A 175 25.86 40.39 21.91
C ALA A 175 25.20 38.99 22.19
N PRO A 176 25.87 37.86 22.01
CA PRO A 176 25.33 36.56 22.35
C PRO A 176 25.13 36.39 23.86
N PRO A 177 24.07 35.71 24.32
CA PRO A 177 23.84 35.49 25.76
C PRO A 177 24.93 34.60 26.36
N ARG A 178 25.43 35.04 27.51
CA ARG A 178 26.46 34.33 28.32
C ARG A 178 25.87 32.97 28.76
N ARG A 179 26.55 31.87 28.42
CA ARG A 179 26.28 30.54 28.96
C ARG A 179 26.50 30.57 30.47
N ARG A 180 25.45 30.29 31.24
CA ARG A 180 25.58 29.94 32.66
C ARG A 180 26.13 28.52 32.74
N GLY A 181 27.22 28.32 33.44
CA GLY A 181 27.81 27.04 33.74
C GLY A 181 26.95 26.22 34.71
N PRO A 182 27.26 24.92 34.81
CA PRO A 182 26.48 23.98 35.62
C PRO A 182 26.77 24.16 37.11
N TYR A 183 25.71 24.10 37.89
CA TYR A 183 25.75 23.68 39.28
C TYR A 183 25.03 22.34 39.40
#